data_b83f8bb0d5443749234a2af984185181
#
_entry.id   b83f8bb0d5443749234a2af984185181
#
_cell.length_a   1.000
_cell.length_b   1.000
_cell.length_c   1.000
_cell.angle_alpha   90.00
_cell.angle_beta   90.00
_cell.angle_gamma   90.00
#
_symmetry.space_group_name_H-M   'P 1'
#
loop_
_entity.id
_entity.type
_entity.pdbx_description
1 polymer ?
#
loop_
_entity_poly.entity_id
_entity_poly.type
_entity_poly.pdbx_seq_one_letter_code
_entity_poly.pdbx_strand_id
1 'polypeptide(L)'
;MSLTEPKGPELRARDLHLAYDGRPVVAGLDLTVPTGRVTAIVGANACGKSTLLRALARLLAPREGVVELDGAALQSVPTRELARKLGILPQTPVAPEGLTVGDLVGRGRAPHQTWWRQWSKADEEAVDAALAATGLTELADRAVDELSGGQRQRAWIAMAVAQGTPVLLLDEPTTYLDLAHQVDVLDLVTDLNRREGRTIVMVLHDLDQACRYADHVIAMKAGRIVAQGAPADVVTETIVEDVFGLRCRITKDPVSHTPLVIPLSRHHGGGNDDGTGRVGEDGRTGRAGGDGGTERAGGDGGTGPEDASAVPVPVPAGSPVAQGREVK
;
A
#
# COMPACT_ATOMS: atom_id res chain seq x y z
N MET A 1 11.28 -18.47 27.70
CA MET A 1 10.17 -17.72 27.16
C MET A 1 9.38 -18.66 26.27
N SER A 2 8.20 -19.08 26.73
CA SER A 2 7.31 -19.95 25.93
C SER A 2 6.81 -19.11 24.76
N LEU A 3 7.17 -19.48 23.54
CA LEU A 3 6.61 -18.91 22.32
C LEU A 3 5.12 -19.33 22.30
N THR A 4 4.23 -18.41 22.66
CA THR A 4 2.79 -18.60 22.48
C THR A 4 2.59 -18.82 20.96
N GLU A 5 1.99 -19.96 20.59
CA GLU A 5 1.65 -20.21 19.18
C GLU A 5 0.81 -19.05 18.66
N PRO A 6 1.11 -18.55 17.45
CA PRO A 6 0.38 -17.43 16.88
C PRO A 6 -1.10 -17.79 16.74
N LYS A 7 -1.96 -17.01 17.40
CA LYS A 7 -3.43 -17.18 17.36
C LYS A 7 -3.96 -16.49 16.12
N GLY A 8 -4.32 -17.25 15.11
CA GLY A 8 -4.97 -16.71 13.92
C GLY A 8 -4.96 -17.71 12.77
N PRO A 9 -5.84 -17.53 11.77
CA PRO A 9 -5.88 -18.40 10.62
C PRO A 9 -4.63 -18.24 9.76
N GLU A 10 -4.12 -19.38 9.25
CA GLU A 10 -3.00 -19.42 8.30
C GLU A 10 -3.52 -19.11 6.90
N LEU A 11 -2.95 -18.09 6.24
CA LEU A 11 -3.22 -17.76 4.85
C LEU A 11 -2.07 -18.24 3.97
N ARG A 12 -2.37 -19.09 2.98
CA ARG A 12 -1.39 -19.72 2.09
C ARG A 12 -1.84 -19.68 0.64
N ALA A 13 -0.89 -19.53 -0.28
CA ALA A 13 -1.07 -19.76 -1.72
C ALA A 13 -0.16 -20.88 -2.17
N ARG A 14 -0.65 -21.78 -3.05
CA ARG A 14 0.13 -22.89 -3.62
C ARG A 14 0.00 -22.89 -5.13
N ASP A 15 1.13 -22.94 -5.80
CA ASP A 15 1.27 -22.97 -7.27
C ASP A 15 0.32 -21.98 -7.96
N LEU A 16 0.28 -20.74 -7.44
CA LEU A 16 -0.72 -19.75 -7.82
C LEU A 16 -0.43 -19.15 -9.18
N HIS A 17 -1.36 -19.28 -10.11
CA HIS A 17 -1.33 -18.66 -11.42
C HIS A 17 -2.48 -17.67 -11.57
N LEU A 18 -2.16 -16.39 -11.82
CA LEU A 18 -3.13 -15.32 -11.97
C LEU A 18 -3.00 -14.63 -13.33
N ALA A 19 -4.13 -14.28 -13.93
CA ALA A 19 -4.16 -13.59 -15.21
C ALA A 19 -5.36 -12.65 -15.31
N TYR A 20 -5.24 -11.59 -16.12
CA TYR A 20 -6.34 -10.76 -16.59
C TYR A 20 -6.49 -10.94 -18.12
N ASP A 21 -7.69 -11.21 -18.58
CA ASP A 21 -8.01 -11.36 -20.00
C ASP A 21 -7.03 -12.28 -20.78
N GLY A 22 -6.63 -13.37 -20.13
CA GLY A 22 -5.70 -14.33 -20.68
C GLY A 22 -4.21 -13.96 -20.56
N ARG A 23 -3.87 -12.75 -20.14
CA ARG A 23 -2.47 -12.33 -19.93
C ARG A 23 -1.98 -12.73 -18.56
N PRO A 24 -0.97 -13.60 -18.42
CA PRO A 24 -0.45 -14.01 -17.14
C PRO A 24 0.22 -12.85 -16.41
N VAL A 25 -0.06 -12.72 -15.10
CA VAL A 25 0.52 -11.72 -14.21
C VAL A 25 1.33 -12.37 -13.11
N VAL A 26 0.88 -13.51 -12.60
CA VAL A 26 1.59 -14.33 -11.61
C VAL A 26 1.64 -15.75 -12.16
N ALA A 27 2.79 -16.42 -12.02
CA ALA A 27 3.03 -17.75 -12.58
C ALA A 27 3.76 -18.65 -11.59
N GLY A 28 3.05 -19.64 -11.03
CA GLY A 28 3.60 -20.67 -10.13
C GLY A 28 4.14 -20.08 -8.82
N LEU A 29 3.33 -19.28 -8.12
CA LEU A 29 3.74 -18.60 -6.88
C LEU A 29 3.28 -19.40 -5.65
N ASP A 30 4.24 -19.73 -4.77
CA ASP A 30 4.01 -20.27 -3.45
C ASP A 30 4.25 -19.23 -2.39
N LEU A 31 3.33 -19.10 -1.44
CA LEU A 31 3.40 -18.15 -0.34
C LEU A 31 2.73 -18.69 0.91
N THR A 32 3.39 -18.56 2.05
CA THR A 32 2.77 -18.70 3.37
C THR A 32 2.93 -17.38 4.11
N VAL A 33 1.81 -16.76 4.48
CA VAL A 33 1.80 -15.50 5.24
C VAL A 33 2.06 -15.82 6.71
N PRO A 34 3.07 -15.20 7.37
CA PRO A 34 3.33 -15.41 8.78
C PRO A 34 2.15 -14.93 9.64
N THR A 35 1.54 -15.85 10.39
CA THR A 35 0.38 -15.57 11.24
C THR A 35 0.74 -14.62 12.38
N GLY A 36 -0.14 -13.65 12.67
CA GLY A 36 0.02 -12.68 13.76
C GLY A 36 1.14 -11.66 13.53
N ARG A 37 1.62 -11.52 12.30
CA ARG A 37 2.68 -10.57 11.92
C ARG A 37 2.20 -9.59 10.86
N VAL A 38 2.94 -8.50 10.75
CA VAL A 38 2.79 -7.52 9.65
C VAL A 38 3.71 -7.94 8.51
N THR A 39 3.11 -8.22 7.35
CA THR A 39 3.82 -8.57 6.11
C THR A 39 3.67 -7.45 5.09
N ALA A 40 4.76 -6.93 4.55
CA ALA A 40 4.76 -5.98 3.45
C ALA A 40 5.10 -6.66 2.12
N ILE A 41 4.30 -6.43 1.10
CA ILE A 41 4.58 -6.83 -0.29
C ILE A 41 5.13 -5.61 -1.02
N VAL A 42 6.38 -5.72 -1.50
CA VAL A 42 7.08 -4.64 -2.21
C VAL A 42 7.52 -5.10 -3.60
N GLY A 43 7.80 -4.16 -4.49
CA GLY A 43 8.26 -4.44 -5.87
C GLY A 43 7.93 -3.32 -6.82
N ALA A 44 8.47 -3.35 -8.02
CA ALA A 44 8.23 -2.35 -9.05
C ALA A 44 6.73 -2.26 -9.43
N ASN A 45 6.33 -1.14 -10.04
CA ASN A 45 4.96 -0.98 -10.52
C ASN A 45 4.62 -2.07 -11.54
N ALA A 46 3.36 -2.50 -11.53
CA ALA A 46 2.83 -3.55 -12.41
C ALA A 46 3.52 -4.94 -12.29
N CYS A 47 4.29 -5.22 -11.21
CA CYS A 47 4.91 -6.54 -11.00
C CYS A 47 3.94 -7.61 -10.45
N GLY A 48 2.67 -7.26 -10.14
CA GLY A 48 1.65 -8.23 -9.70
C GLY A 48 1.27 -8.16 -8.22
N LYS A 49 1.72 -7.18 -7.42
CA LYS A 49 1.43 -7.05 -5.98
C LYS A 49 -0.07 -7.01 -5.66
N SER A 50 -0.79 -6.02 -6.22
CA SER A 50 -2.24 -5.89 -6.01
C SER A 50 -3.02 -7.07 -6.61
N THR A 51 -2.50 -7.68 -7.67
CA THR A 51 -3.07 -8.90 -8.26
C THR A 51 -2.99 -10.07 -7.28
N LEU A 52 -1.82 -10.28 -6.65
CA LEU A 52 -1.63 -11.27 -5.60
C LEU A 52 -2.56 -10.97 -4.41
N LEU A 53 -2.59 -9.73 -3.92
CA LEU A 53 -3.44 -9.35 -2.79
C LEU A 53 -4.93 -9.61 -3.08
N ARG A 54 -5.40 -9.29 -4.29
CA ARG A 54 -6.79 -9.57 -4.71
C ARG A 54 -7.10 -11.07 -4.77
N ALA A 55 -6.15 -11.90 -5.16
CA ALA A 55 -6.31 -13.35 -5.14
C ALA A 55 -6.36 -13.87 -3.70
N LEU A 56 -5.49 -13.39 -2.80
CA LEU A 56 -5.51 -13.70 -1.37
C LEU A 56 -6.84 -13.27 -0.71
N ALA A 57 -7.51 -12.23 -1.24
CA ALA A 57 -8.82 -11.77 -0.79
C ALA A 57 -10.01 -12.48 -1.45
N ARG A 58 -9.79 -13.44 -2.34
CA ARG A 58 -10.81 -14.06 -3.19
C ARG A 58 -11.57 -13.09 -4.11
N LEU A 59 -10.97 -11.92 -4.40
CA LEU A 59 -11.50 -10.95 -5.39
C LEU A 59 -11.08 -11.29 -6.82
N LEU A 60 -10.04 -12.10 -6.97
CA LEU A 60 -9.57 -12.63 -8.25
C LEU A 60 -9.46 -14.16 -8.13
N ALA A 61 -10.15 -14.87 -8.99
CA ALA A 61 -10.06 -16.33 -9.03
C ALA A 61 -8.73 -16.77 -9.69
N PRO A 62 -7.97 -17.71 -9.09
CA PRO A 62 -6.81 -18.30 -9.74
C PRO A 62 -7.21 -19.04 -11.02
N ARG A 63 -6.33 -19.03 -12.04
CA ARG A 63 -6.44 -19.92 -13.20
C ARG A 63 -6.00 -21.33 -12.84
N GLU A 64 -4.93 -21.45 -12.08
CA GLU A 64 -4.34 -22.68 -11.56
C GLU A 64 -3.83 -22.41 -10.15
N GLY A 65 -3.67 -23.47 -9.37
CA GLY A 65 -3.28 -23.37 -7.97
C GLY A 65 -4.46 -23.03 -7.05
N VAL A 66 -4.15 -22.74 -5.80
CA VAL A 66 -5.15 -22.53 -4.76
C VAL A 66 -4.69 -21.53 -3.71
N VAL A 67 -5.61 -20.72 -3.19
CA VAL A 67 -5.41 -19.95 -1.95
C VAL A 67 -6.22 -20.64 -0.85
N GLU A 68 -5.57 -20.88 0.28
CA GLU A 68 -6.12 -21.59 1.43
C GLU A 68 -6.12 -20.68 2.67
N LEU A 69 -7.15 -20.85 3.48
CA LEU A 69 -7.24 -20.27 4.83
C LEU A 69 -7.51 -21.41 5.81
N ASP A 70 -6.58 -21.67 6.74
CA ASP A 70 -6.60 -22.84 7.63
C ASP A 70 -6.72 -24.17 6.88
N GLY A 71 -6.03 -24.31 5.75
CA GLY A 71 -6.06 -25.52 4.92
C GLY A 71 -7.34 -25.70 4.09
N ALA A 72 -8.32 -24.81 4.21
CA ALA A 72 -9.51 -24.83 3.36
C ALA A 72 -9.34 -23.89 2.17
N ALA A 73 -9.61 -24.37 0.94
CA ALA A 73 -9.59 -23.54 -0.25
C ALA A 73 -10.58 -22.37 -0.12
N LEU A 74 -10.16 -21.13 -0.36
CA LEU A 74 -11.01 -19.94 -0.20
C LEU A 74 -12.31 -20.02 -1.00
N GLN A 75 -12.28 -20.68 -2.16
CA GLN A 75 -13.44 -20.85 -3.03
C GLN A 75 -14.53 -21.70 -2.38
N SER A 76 -14.16 -22.63 -1.48
CA SER A 76 -15.10 -23.51 -0.77
C SER A 76 -15.70 -22.88 0.48
N VAL A 77 -15.09 -21.81 1.00
CA VAL A 77 -15.55 -21.13 2.22
C VAL A 77 -16.77 -20.25 1.91
N PRO A 78 -17.90 -20.37 2.64
CA PRO A 78 -19.05 -19.49 2.46
C PRO A 78 -18.64 -18.01 2.59
N THR A 79 -19.14 -17.13 1.71
CA THR A 79 -18.71 -15.71 1.63
C THR A 79 -18.82 -15.00 2.98
N ARG A 80 -19.86 -15.23 3.73
CA ARG A 80 -20.10 -14.62 5.03
C ARG A 80 -19.10 -15.10 6.10
N GLU A 81 -18.76 -16.39 6.06
CA GLU A 81 -17.75 -16.96 6.95
C GLU A 81 -16.37 -16.40 6.63
N LEU A 82 -16.01 -16.34 5.35
CA LEU A 82 -14.76 -15.74 4.92
C LEU A 82 -14.67 -14.27 5.35
N ALA A 83 -15.74 -13.49 5.18
CA ALA A 83 -15.79 -12.09 5.58
C ALA A 83 -15.68 -11.84 7.10
N ARG A 84 -15.82 -12.88 7.93
CA ARG A 84 -15.52 -12.82 9.38
C ARG A 84 -14.08 -13.19 9.72
N LYS A 85 -13.35 -13.79 8.78
CA LYS A 85 -11.97 -14.25 8.97
C LYS A 85 -10.96 -13.38 8.23
N LEU A 86 -11.38 -12.74 7.12
CA LEU A 86 -10.52 -11.98 6.24
C LEU A 86 -11.21 -10.69 5.81
N GLY A 87 -10.57 -9.56 6.15
CA GLY A 87 -10.94 -8.22 5.71
C GLY A 87 -10.01 -7.73 4.60
N ILE A 88 -10.52 -6.87 3.73
CA ILE A 88 -9.72 -6.20 2.71
C ILE A 88 -10.08 -4.73 2.61
N LEU A 89 -9.05 -3.89 2.50
CA LEU A 89 -9.13 -2.51 2.05
C LEU A 89 -8.53 -2.41 0.65
N PRO A 90 -9.34 -2.16 -0.40
CA PRO A 90 -8.83 -1.97 -1.76
C PRO A 90 -8.16 -0.60 -1.91
N GLN A 91 -7.33 -0.43 -2.93
CA GLN A 91 -6.57 0.79 -3.23
C GLN A 91 -7.47 2.03 -3.41
N THR A 92 -8.61 1.87 -4.07
CA THR A 92 -9.53 2.98 -4.38
C THR A 92 -10.95 2.60 -3.95
N PRO A 93 -11.27 2.70 -2.66
CA PRO A 93 -12.63 2.43 -2.19
C PRO A 93 -13.56 3.60 -2.52
N VAL A 94 -14.81 3.29 -2.88
CA VAL A 94 -15.83 4.28 -3.25
C VAL A 94 -16.98 4.22 -2.23
N ALA A 95 -17.33 5.39 -1.67
CA ALA A 95 -18.50 5.55 -0.83
C ALA A 95 -19.65 6.17 -1.62
N PRO A 96 -20.91 5.81 -1.36
CA PRO A 96 -22.07 6.57 -1.82
C PRO A 96 -22.03 8.01 -1.28
N GLU A 97 -22.56 8.96 -2.05
CA GLU A 97 -22.68 10.35 -1.63
C GLU A 97 -23.55 10.48 -0.37
N GLY A 98 -23.17 11.41 0.51
CA GLY A 98 -23.90 11.72 1.74
C GLY A 98 -23.82 10.64 2.83
N LEU A 99 -22.97 9.61 2.67
CA LEU A 99 -22.75 8.61 3.71
C LEU A 99 -21.93 9.21 4.85
N THR A 100 -22.40 9.07 6.10
CA THR A 100 -21.59 9.51 7.25
C THR A 100 -20.44 8.57 7.54
N VAL A 101 -19.44 9.05 8.30
CA VAL A 101 -18.32 8.23 8.75
C VAL A 101 -18.81 7.06 9.60
N GLY A 102 -19.74 7.30 10.52
CA GLY A 102 -20.34 6.25 11.36
C GLY A 102 -21.05 5.18 10.53
N ASP A 103 -21.84 5.61 9.52
CA ASP A 103 -22.51 4.68 8.60
C ASP A 103 -21.52 3.86 7.78
N LEU A 104 -20.44 4.49 7.28
CA LEU A 104 -19.38 3.79 6.56
C LEU A 104 -18.74 2.71 7.45
N VAL A 105 -18.33 3.09 8.66
CA VAL A 105 -17.69 2.17 9.61
C VAL A 105 -18.65 1.05 10.00
N GLY A 106 -19.94 1.38 10.20
CA GLY A 106 -21.00 0.42 10.47
C GLY A 106 -21.17 -0.65 9.39
N ARG A 107 -20.88 -0.34 8.12
CA ARG A 107 -20.89 -1.34 7.04
C ARG A 107 -19.89 -2.46 7.24
N GLY A 108 -18.80 -2.22 7.97
CA GLY A 108 -17.85 -3.27 8.38
C GLY A 108 -18.54 -4.39 9.20
N ARG A 109 -19.65 -4.09 9.87
CA ARG A 109 -20.40 -5.08 10.67
C ARG A 109 -21.34 -5.98 9.86
N ALA A 110 -21.55 -5.72 8.56
CA ALA A 110 -22.44 -6.50 7.70
C ALA A 110 -22.23 -8.03 7.78
N PRO A 111 -21.02 -8.58 7.85
CA PRO A 111 -20.82 -10.03 8.01
C PRO A 111 -21.36 -10.60 9.32
N HIS A 112 -21.51 -9.78 10.36
CA HIS A 112 -21.98 -10.19 11.69
C HIS A 112 -23.49 -10.09 11.85
N GLN A 113 -24.16 -9.28 11.00
CA GLN A 113 -25.60 -9.10 11.01
C GLN A 113 -26.30 -10.32 10.39
N THR A 114 -27.50 -10.62 10.86
CA THR A 114 -28.36 -11.65 10.25
C THR A 114 -29.69 -11.00 9.86
N TRP A 115 -30.47 -11.63 8.97
CA TRP A 115 -31.80 -11.18 8.64
C TRP A 115 -32.66 -10.84 9.90
N TRP A 116 -32.53 -11.67 10.97
CA TRP A 116 -33.30 -11.51 12.21
C TRP A 116 -32.66 -10.52 13.20
N ARG A 117 -31.38 -10.21 13.07
CA ARG A 117 -30.59 -9.38 13.98
C ARG A 117 -29.77 -8.40 13.15
N GLN A 118 -30.40 -7.27 12.84
CA GLN A 118 -29.81 -6.25 11.96
C GLN A 118 -28.69 -5.47 12.65
N TRP A 119 -28.90 -5.06 13.90
CA TRP A 119 -27.93 -4.29 14.68
C TRP A 119 -27.94 -4.77 16.13
N SER A 120 -26.78 -4.88 16.74
CA SER A 120 -26.62 -5.30 18.13
C SER A 120 -25.72 -4.34 18.89
N LYS A 121 -25.81 -4.36 20.22
CA LYS A 121 -24.91 -3.59 21.08
C LYS A 121 -23.42 -3.90 20.81
N ALA A 122 -23.09 -5.15 20.51
CA ALA A 122 -21.74 -5.53 20.11
C ALA A 122 -21.30 -4.93 18.76
N ASP A 123 -22.23 -4.64 17.86
CA ASP A 123 -21.91 -3.95 16.61
C ASP A 123 -21.64 -2.47 16.86
N GLU A 124 -22.43 -1.82 17.74
CA GLU A 124 -22.22 -0.45 18.21
C GLU A 124 -20.86 -0.31 18.90
N GLU A 125 -20.57 -1.16 19.89
CA GLU A 125 -19.29 -1.19 20.61
C GLU A 125 -18.09 -1.38 19.65
N ALA A 126 -18.23 -2.21 18.61
CA ALA A 126 -17.17 -2.43 17.62
C ALA A 126 -16.95 -1.21 16.70
N VAL A 127 -18.02 -0.50 16.35
CA VAL A 127 -17.95 0.74 15.56
C VAL A 127 -17.29 1.85 16.39
N ASP A 128 -17.74 2.03 17.65
CA ASP A 128 -17.18 3.04 18.55
C ASP A 128 -15.70 2.80 18.80
N ALA A 129 -15.31 1.54 19.05
CA ALA A 129 -13.91 1.15 19.23
C ALA A 129 -13.08 1.42 17.97
N ALA A 130 -13.62 1.15 16.77
CA ALA A 130 -12.94 1.43 15.51
C ALA A 130 -12.78 2.93 15.25
N LEU A 131 -13.81 3.73 15.52
CA LEU A 131 -13.77 5.20 15.42
C LEU A 131 -12.74 5.79 16.40
N ALA A 132 -12.73 5.31 17.64
CA ALA A 132 -11.77 5.75 18.64
C ALA A 132 -10.33 5.37 18.26
N ALA A 133 -10.10 4.12 17.81
CA ALA A 133 -8.79 3.65 17.37
C ALA A 133 -8.22 4.45 16.19
N THR A 134 -9.08 4.98 15.32
CA THR A 134 -8.70 5.75 14.13
C THR A 134 -8.74 7.27 14.34
N GLY A 135 -9.11 7.73 15.56
CA GLY A 135 -9.22 9.16 15.88
C GLY A 135 -10.32 9.87 15.09
N LEU A 136 -11.45 9.18 14.85
CA LEU A 136 -12.57 9.69 14.04
C LEU A 136 -13.86 9.86 14.83
N THR A 137 -13.85 9.69 16.15
CA THR A 137 -15.04 9.78 17.01
C THR A 137 -15.80 11.10 16.80
N GLU A 138 -15.10 12.24 16.82
CA GLU A 138 -15.69 13.58 16.62
C GLU A 138 -16.20 13.84 15.20
N LEU A 139 -15.87 12.95 14.26
CA LEU A 139 -16.25 13.05 12.85
C LEU A 139 -17.30 12.01 12.45
N ALA A 140 -17.85 11.26 13.42
CA ALA A 140 -18.77 10.14 13.15
C ALA A 140 -20.01 10.56 12.32
N ASP A 141 -20.55 11.73 12.59
CA ASP A 141 -21.75 12.27 11.89
C ASP A 141 -21.41 13.06 10.62
N ARG A 142 -20.12 13.25 10.32
CA ARG A 142 -19.69 14.01 9.16
C ARG A 142 -19.77 13.15 7.89
N ALA A 143 -20.15 13.76 6.76
CA ALA A 143 -20.17 13.08 5.48
C ALA A 143 -18.75 12.73 5.01
N VAL A 144 -18.59 11.52 4.44
CA VAL A 144 -17.27 10.99 4.00
C VAL A 144 -16.66 11.83 2.89
N ASP A 145 -17.46 12.41 2.03
CA ASP A 145 -17.05 13.29 0.93
C ASP A 145 -16.53 14.67 1.40
N GLU A 146 -16.88 15.10 2.61
CA GLU A 146 -16.37 16.31 3.26
C GLU A 146 -15.01 16.12 3.98
N LEU A 147 -14.52 14.88 4.07
CA LEU A 147 -13.28 14.56 4.75
C LEU A 147 -12.05 14.92 3.92
N SER A 148 -10.95 15.31 4.59
CA SER A 148 -9.62 15.34 3.96
C SER A 148 -9.22 13.95 3.47
N GLY A 149 -8.24 13.87 2.56
CA GLY A 149 -7.73 12.59 2.05
C GLY A 149 -7.31 11.64 3.17
N GLY A 150 -6.53 12.13 4.14
CA GLY A 150 -6.08 11.34 5.29
C GLY A 150 -7.21 10.91 6.23
N GLN A 151 -8.19 11.80 6.50
CA GLN A 151 -9.37 11.45 7.29
C GLN A 151 -10.22 10.38 6.58
N ARG A 152 -10.40 10.53 5.27
CA ARG A 152 -11.13 9.55 4.45
C ARG A 152 -10.45 8.19 4.44
N GLN A 153 -9.13 8.13 4.31
CA GLN A 153 -8.38 6.89 4.38
C GLN A 153 -8.53 6.22 5.74
N ARG A 154 -8.43 6.98 6.85
CA ARG A 154 -8.67 6.46 8.20
C ARG A 154 -10.11 5.96 8.39
N ALA A 155 -11.12 6.58 7.76
CA ALA A 155 -12.50 6.09 7.83
C ALA A 155 -12.68 4.73 7.13
N TRP A 156 -12.02 4.50 6.00
CA TRP A 156 -11.99 3.20 5.35
C TRP A 156 -11.26 2.14 6.17
N ILE A 157 -10.15 2.51 6.81
CA ILE A 157 -9.45 1.61 7.74
C ILE A 157 -10.33 1.30 8.94
N ALA A 158 -11.05 2.29 9.51
CA ALA A 158 -11.99 2.09 10.59
C ALA A 158 -13.08 1.07 10.22
N MET A 159 -13.64 1.15 9.01
CA MET A 159 -14.58 0.15 8.49
C MET A 159 -13.97 -1.26 8.48
N ALA A 160 -12.73 -1.41 8.00
CA ALA A 160 -12.04 -2.68 7.97
C ALA A 160 -11.69 -3.19 9.40
N VAL A 161 -11.39 -2.28 10.32
CA VAL A 161 -11.16 -2.59 11.75
C VAL A 161 -12.46 -3.04 12.42
N ALA A 162 -13.57 -2.32 12.19
CA ALA A 162 -14.89 -2.66 12.73
C ALA A 162 -15.37 -4.04 12.27
N GLN A 163 -14.93 -4.52 11.11
CA GLN A 163 -15.21 -5.88 10.63
C GLN A 163 -14.70 -6.94 11.60
N GLY A 164 -13.64 -6.67 12.38
CA GLY A 164 -13.15 -7.53 13.45
C GLY A 164 -12.53 -8.84 12.96
N THR A 165 -11.84 -8.81 11.80
CA THR A 165 -11.23 -10.00 11.20
C THR A 165 -9.83 -10.26 11.74
N PRO A 166 -9.44 -11.54 11.94
CA PRO A 166 -8.09 -11.90 12.36
C PRO A 166 -7.04 -11.70 11.24
N VAL A 167 -7.45 -11.66 9.97
CA VAL A 167 -6.58 -11.34 8.82
C VAL A 167 -7.07 -10.07 8.15
N LEU A 168 -6.17 -9.12 7.90
CA LEU A 168 -6.45 -7.86 7.24
C LEU A 168 -5.49 -7.67 6.06
N LEU A 169 -6.05 -7.45 4.87
CA LEU A 169 -5.32 -7.18 3.63
C LEU A 169 -5.50 -5.71 3.24
N LEU A 170 -4.41 -4.99 3.00
CA LEU A 170 -4.42 -3.56 2.68
C LEU A 170 -3.69 -3.32 1.35
N ASP A 171 -4.42 -2.85 0.34
CA ASP A 171 -3.84 -2.52 -0.97
C ASP A 171 -3.45 -1.04 -1.01
N GLU A 172 -2.17 -0.76 -0.82
CA GLU A 172 -1.57 0.58 -0.84
C GLU A 172 -2.25 1.59 0.11
N PRO A 173 -2.30 1.30 1.43
CA PRO A 173 -3.08 2.09 2.38
C PRO A 173 -2.55 3.52 2.59
N THR A 174 -1.33 3.84 2.11
CA THR A 174 -0.67 5.14 2.27
C THR A 174 -0.65 5.99 1.00
N THR A 175 -1.20 5.48 -0.11
CA THR A 175 -1.22 6.20 -1.40
C THR A 175 -2.07 7.47 -1.32
N TYR A 176 -1.60 8.56 -1.95
CA TYR A 176 -2.21 9.91 -1.94
C TYR A 176 -2.24 10.62 -0.57
N LEU A 177 -1.53 10.13 0.43
CA LEU A 177 -1.40 10.77 1.74
C LEU A 177 -0.07 11.54 1.83
N ASP A 178 -0.07 12.66 2.55
CA ASP A 178 1.16 13.31 2.97
C ASP A 178 1.92 12.47 4.02
N LEU A 179 3.18 12.80 4.26
CA LEU A 179 4.06 12.01 5.11
C LEU A 179 3.51 11.82 6.53
N ALA A 180 2.89 12.84 7.13
CA ALA A 180 2.35 12.74 8.48
C ALA A 180 1.21 11.73 8.54
N HIS A 181 0.27 11.81 7.59
CA HIS A 181 -0.85 10.89 7.50
C HIS A 181 -0.45 9.45 7.12
N GLN A 182 0.63 9.28 6.34
CA GLN A 182 1.20 7.94 6.07
C GLN A 182 1.70 7.29 7.36
N VAL A 183 2.43 8.04 8.18
CA VAL A 183 2.92 7.58 9.49
C VAL A 183 1.74 7.21 10.40
N ASP A 184 0.74 8.10 10.54
CA ASP A 184 -0.46 7.85 11.34
C ASP A 184 -1.15 6.52 10.97
N VAL A 185 -1.29 6.26 9.65
CA VAL A 185 -1.92 5.03 9.14
C VAL A 185 -1.08 3.79 9.46
N LEU A 186 0.24 3.86 9.26
CA LEU A 186 1.13 2.72 9.51
C LEU A 186 1.29 2.43 11.00
N ASP A 187 1.32 3.46 11.84
CA ASP A 187 1.30 3.32 13.30
C ASP A 187 0.00 2.64 13.76
N LEU A 188 -1.15 3.09 13.25
CA LEU A 188 -2.44 2.47 13.54
C LEU A 188 -2.46 0.99 13.17
N VAL A 189 -2.02 0.63 11.96
CA VAL A 189 -1.96 -0.75 11.49
C VAL A 189 -1.06 -1.61 12.38
N THR A 190 0.10 -1.07 12.76
CA THR A 190 1.04 -1.76 13.65
C THR A 190 0.48 -1.93 15.06
N ASP A 191 -0.21 -0.92 15.58
CA ASP A 191 -0.88 -0.98 16.87
C ASP A 191 -1.98 -2.05 16.90
N LEU A 192 -2.77 -2.16 15.83
CA LEU A 192 -3.77 -3.24 15.69
C LEU A 192 -3.12 -4.63 15.73
N ASN A 193 -2.00 -4.82 15.02
CA ASN A 193 -1.26 -6.07 15.08
C ASN A 193 -0.76 -6.36 16.50
N ARG A 194 -0.10 -5.37 17.15
CA ARG A 194 0.51 -5.55 18.48
C ARG A 194 -0.50 -5.81 19.58
N ARG A 195 -1.66 -5.11 19.54
CA ARG A 195 -2.70 -5.22 20.58
C ARG A 195 -3.58 -6.45 20.41
N GLU A 196 -3.89 -6.81 19.18
CA GLU A 196 -4.91 -7.82 18.88
C GLU A 196 -4.32 -9.09 18.26
N GLY A 197 -3.03 -9.10 17.88
CA GLY A 197 -2.38 -10.25 17.25
C GLY A 197 -2.89 -10.54 15.85
N ARG A 198 -3.47 -9.55 15.16
CA ARG A 198 -3.99 -9.72 13.79
C ARG A 198 -2.86 -10.00 12.81
N THR A 199 -3.11 -10.87 11.85
CA THR A 199 -2.26 -11.03 10.67
C THR A 199 -2.56 -9.91 9.68
N ILE A 200 -1.55 -9.12 9.30
CA ILE A 200 -1.73 -7.99 8.38
C ILE A 200 -0.83 -8.19 7.17
N VAL A 201 -1.41 -8.06 5.98
CA VAL A 201 -0.66 -8.03 4.71
C VAL A 201 -0.93 -6.72 4.02
N MET A 202 0.10 -5.96 3.71
CA MET A 202 -0.05 -4.67 3.03
C MET A 202 0.87 -4.55 1.83
N VAL A 203 0.36 -4.00 0.75
CA VAL A 203 1.18 -3.57 -0.39
C VAL A 203 1.73 -2.18 -0.08
N LEU A 204 3.04 -2.03 -0.15
CA LEU A 204 3.71 -0.74 0.03
C LEU A 204 4.61 -0.41 -1.18
N HIS A 205 4.71 0.88 -1.50
CA HIS A 205 5.64 1.37 -2.54
C HIS A 205 6.97 1.81 -1.95
N ASP A 206 6.97 2.27 -0.70
CA ASP A 206 8.13 2.79 -0.01
C ASP A 206 8.84 1.67 0.76
N LEU A 207 10.11 1.42 0.41
CA LEU A 207 10.94 0.39 1.03
C LEU A 207 11.29 0.71 2.47
N ASP A 208 11.50 1.99 2.80
CA ASP A 208 11.87 2.40 4.15
C ASP A 208 10.68 2.23 5.09
N GLN A 209 9.46 2.56 4.62
CA GLN A 209 8.23 2.25 5.35
C GLN A 209 8.04 0.73 5.52
N ALA A 210 8.27 -0.07 4.47
CA ALA A 210 8.18 -1.52 4.57
C ALA A 210 9.16 -2.08 5.59
N CYS A 211 10.41 -1.59 5.61
CA CYS A 211 11.42 -1.99 6.59
C CYS A 211 11.06 -1.60 8.02
N ARG A 212 10.46 -0.41 8.20
CA ARG A 212 10.14 0.12 9.52
C ARG A 212 8.94 -0.54 10.17
N TYR A 213 7.94 -0.89 9.38
CA TYR A 213 6.61 -1.31 9.88
C TYR A 213 6.31 -2.80 9.71
N ALA A 214 7.04 -3.51 8.86
CA ALA A 214 6.79 -4.93 8.65
C ALA A 214 7.76 -5.83 9.42
N ASP A 215 7.24 -6.95 9.94
CA ASP A 215 8.04 -8.04 10.50
C ASP A 215 8.57 -8.95 9.38
N HIS A 216 7.86 -8.98 8.24
CA HIS A 216 8.15 -9.83 7.10
C HIS A 216 7.97 -9.04 5.79
N VAL A 217 8.93 -9.12 4.90
CA VAL A 217 8.90 -8.46 3.59
C VAL A 217 8.89 -9.52 2.49
N ILE A 218 8.05 -9.31 1.48
CA ILE A 218 7.98 -10.11 0.26
C ILE A 218 8.34 -9.20 -0.91
N ALA A 219 9.49 -9.43 -1.54
CA ALA A 219 9.93 -8.69 -2.72
C ALA A 219 9.48 -9.40 -3.99
N MET A 220 8.69 -8.71 -4.82
CA MET A 220 8.12 -9.25 -6.07
C MET A 220 8.72 -8.60 -7.30
N LYS A 221 8.96 -9.41 -8.33
CA LYS A 221 9.36 -8.99 -9.68
C LYS A 221 8.67 -9.84 -10.73
N ALA A 222 8.05 -9.22 -11.72
CA ALA A 222 7.45 -9.89 -12.87
C ALA A 222 6.58 -11.12 -12.49
N GLY A 223 5.70 -10.95 -11.48
CA GLY A 223 4.77 -11.98 -11.05
C GLY A 223 5.36 -13.10 -10.19
N ARG A 224 6.60 -12.96 -9.72
CA ARG A 224 7.29 -13.96 -8.90
C ARG A 224 7.80 -13.33 -7.61
N ILE A 225 7.94 -14.13 -6.56
CA ILE A 225 8.66 -13.76 -5.34
C ILE A 225 10.14 -13.96 -5.62
N VAL A 226 10.93 -12.89 -5.46
CA VAL A 226 12.39 -12.90 -5.59
C VAL A 226 13.06 -13.22 -4.25
N ALA A 227 12.52 -12.61 -3.19
CA ALA A 227 12.98 -12.83 -1.82
C ALA A 227 11.84 -12.62 -0.83
N GLN A 228 11.89 -13.31 0.30
CA GLN A 228 10.98 -13.11 1.42
C GLN A 228 11.68 -13.43 2.74
N GLY A 229 11.37 -12.69 3.79
CA GLY A 229 12.00 -12.86 5.09
C GLY A 229 11.92 -11.60 5.96
N ALA A 230 12.79 -11.51 6.97
CA ALA A 230 12.91 -10.29 7.74
C ALA A 230 13.40 -9.13 6.85
N PRO A 231 13.03 -7.86 7.14
CA PRO A 231 13.46 -6.72 6.33
C PRO A 231 14.96 -6.67 6.06
N ALA A 232 15.80 -7.00 7.06
CA ALA A 232 17.25 -6.98 6.92
C ALA A 232 17.80 -8.06 5.96
N ASP A 233 17.08 -9.16 5.79
CA ASP A 233 17.48 -10.26 4.91
C ASP A 233 17.04 -10.00 3.46
N VAL A 234 15.93 -9.27 3.27
CA VAL A 234 15.31 -9.03 1.96
C VAL A 234 15.79 -7.72 1.34
N VAL A 235 15.89 -6.63 2.13
CA VAL A 235 16.26 -5.32 1.60
C VAL A 235 17.78 -5.16 1.62
N THR A 236 18.41 -5.69 0.56
CA THR A 236 19.86 -5.61 0.29
C THR A 236 20.11 -4.85 -1.01
N GLU A 237 21.32 -4.31 -1.18
CA GLU A 237 21.70 -3.57 -2.40
C GLU A 237 21.40 -4.40 -3.67
N THR A 238 21.76 -5.70 -3.64
CA THR A 238 21.55 -6.63 -4.76
C THR A 238 20.08 -6.85 -5.08
N ILE A 239 19.23 -7.09 -4.06
CA ILE A 239 17.79 -7.34 -4.27
C ILE A 239 17.09 -6.04 -4.71
N VAL A 240 17.46 -4.89 -4.14
CA VAL A 240 16.91 -3.59 -4.57
C VAL A 240 17.28 -3.28 -6.02
N GLU A 241 18.53 -3.53 -6.43
CA GLU A 241 18.94 -3.35 -7.82
C GLU A 241 18.21 -4.32 -8.76
N ASP A 242 18.09 -5.60 -8.39
CA ASP A 242 17.35 -6.57 -9.20
C ASP A 242 15.88 -6.21 -9.34
N VAL A 243 15.18 -5.99 -8.22
CA VAL A 243 13.69 -5.81 -8.21
C VAL A 243 13.26 -4.45 -8.75
N PHE A 244 14.00 -3.37 -8.40
CA PHE A 244 13.59 -2.00 -8.71
C PHE A 244 14.45 -1.34 -9.80
N GLY A 245 15.56 -1.97 -10.22
CA GLY A 245 16.52 -1.38 -11.15
C GLY A 245 17.24 -0.16 -10.55
N LEU A 246 17.31 -0.06 -9.22
CA LEU A 246 17.81 1.06 -8.47
C LEU A 246 19.11 0.71 -7.76
N ARG A 247 20.22 1.33 -8.17
CA ARG A 247 21.48 1.26 -7.42
C ARG A 247 21.35 2.08 -6.14
N CYS A 248 21.70 1.48 -5.02
CA CYS A 248 21.56 2.12 -3.71
C CYS A 248 22.70 1.71 -2.78
N ARG A 249 22.78 2.37 -1.64
CA ARG A 249 23.47 1.91 -0.44
C ARG A 249 22.43 1.58 0.62
N ILE A 250 22.65 0.51 1.35
CA ILE A 250 21.83 0.17 2.51
C ILE A 250 22.59 0.60 3.76
N THR A 251 21.94 1.38 4.59
CA THR A 251 22.43 1.78 5.91
C THR A 251 21.41 1.41 6.97
N LYS A 252 21.71 1.69 8.22
CA LYS A 252 20.79 1.44 9.34
C LYS A 252 20.06 2.72 9.71
N ASP A 253 18.74 2.69 9.74
CA ASP A 253 17.91 3.80 10.22
C ASP A 253 18.30 4.10 11.69
N PRO A 254 18.65 5.34 12.03
CA PRO A 254 19.07 5.70 13.39
C PRO A 254 17.97 5.57 14.44
N VAL A 255 16.68 5.56 14.03
CA VAL A 255 15.51 5.53 14.92
C VAL A 255 14.96 4.11 15.06
N SER A 256 14.59 3.48 13.93
CA SER A 256 13.99 2.14 13.93
C SER A 256 15.02 1.01 13.94
N HIS A 257 16.28 1.30 13.61
CA HIS A 257 17.36 0.34 13.44
C HIS A 257 17.14 -0.70 12.33
N THR A 258 16.18 -0.46 11.45
CA THR A 258 15.89 -1.26 10.25
C THR A 258 16.71 -0.80 9.05
N PRO A 259 16.76 -1.56 7.93
CA PRO A 259 17.39 -1.08 6.70
C PRO A 259 16.79 0.23 6.20
N LEU A 260 17.68 1.15 5.77
CA LEU A 260 17.34 2.41 5.12
C LEU A 260 18.00 2.45 3.74
N VAL A 261 17.22 2.69 2.71
CA VAL A 261 17.67 2.68 1.30
C VAL A 261 18.10 4.08 0.89
N ILE A 262 19.38 4.26 0.57
CA ILE A 262 19.92 5.52 0.05
C ILE A 262 20.15 5.35 -1.46
N PRO A 263 19.30 5.96 -2.33
CA PRO A 263 19.45 5.89 -3.77
C PRO A 263 20.77 6.51 -4.23
N LEU A 264 21.48 5.86 -5.17
CA LEU A 264 22.64 6.41 -5.82
C LEU A 264 22.23 7.15 -7.11
N SER A 265 22.49 8.45 -7.16
CA SER A 265 22.27 9.25 -8.36
C SER A 265 23.21 8.81 -9.48
N ARG A 266 22.70 8.74 -10.72
CA ARG A 266 23.54 8.49 -11.91
C ARG A 266 24.61 9.56 -12.12
N HIS A 267 24.43 10.75 -11.55
CA HIS A 267 25.33 11.89 -11.71
C HIS A 267 26.35 12.07 -10.59
N HIS A 268 26.28 11.29 -9.50
CA HIS A 268 27.22 11.38 -8.36
C HIS A 268 28.19 10.18 -8.30
N GLY A 269 28.28 9.36 -9.35
CA GLY A 269 29.16 8.19 -9.43
C GLY A 269 30.55 8.44 -10.00
N GLY A 270 31.04 9.69 -10.00
CA GLY A 270 32.34 10.10 -10.57
C GLY A 270 33.25 10.86 -9.59
N GLY A 271 33.18 10.57 -8.30
CA GLY A 271 34.19 11.05 -7.34
C GLY A 271 35.21 9.94 -7.10
N ASN A 272 36.36 10.04 -7.73
CA ASN A 272 37.54 9.22 -7.45
C ASN A 272 37.86 9.24 -5.95
N ASP A 273 37.77 8.10 -5.32
CA ASP A 273 38.43 7.82 -4.04
C ASP A 273 39.83 7.31 -4.34
N ASP A 274 40.67 8.16 -4.97
CA ASP A 274 42.11 7.97 -5.06
C ASP A 274 42.79 8.84 -4.00
N GLY A 275 42.76 8.32 -2.76
CA GLY A 275 43.62 8.81 -1.71
C GLY A 275 45.08 8.48 -2.02
N THR A 276 45.76 9.35 -2.77
CA THR A 276 47.24 9.45 -2.72
C THR A 276 47.61 10.90 -2.65
N GLY A 277 47.91 11.32 -1.41
CA GLY A 277 48.58 12.57 -1.16
C GLY A 277 49.90 12.70 -1.95
N ARG A 278 50.04 13.76 -2.71
CA ARG A 278 51.33 14.36 -3.05
C ARG A 278 51.33 15.79 -2.61
N VAL A 279 52.03 16.04 -1.52
CA VAL A 279 52.58 17.32 -1.13
C VAL A 279 53.62 17.68 -2.20
N GLY A 280 53.44 18.80 -2.85
CA GLY A 280 54.37 19.44 -3.78
C GLY A 280 54.35 20.93 -3.56
N GLU A 281 55.30 21.43 -2.78
CA GLU A 281 55.74 22.81 -2.72
C GLU A 281 56.27 23.24 -4.09
N ASP A 282 55.86 24.46 -4.51
CA ASP A 282 56.73 25.50 -5.06
C ASP A 282 55.84 26.57 -5.72
N GLY A 283 55.86 27.70 -5.32
CA GLY A 283 56.44 29.03 -5.34
C GLY A 283 56.52 29.67 -6.72
N ARG A 284 55.76 30.80 -6.90
CA ARG A 284 56.18 32.05 -7.51
C ARG A 284 55.02 32.84 -8.13
N THR A 285 54.68 33.94 -7.49
CA THR A 285 54.67 35.37 -7.93
C THR A 285 54.39 35.67 -9.41
N GLY A 286 53.44 36.63 -9.61
CA GLY A 286 53.33 37.47 -10.83
C GLY A 286 51.90 37.95 -11.06
N ARG A 287 51.51 39.00 -10.48
CA ARG A 287 51.30 40.42 -10.80
C ARG A 287 50.55 40.73 -12.10
N ALA A 288 49.39 41.40 -11.88
CA ALA A 288 48.88 42.62 -12.51
C ALA A 288 48.17 42.61 -13.85
N GLY A 289 47.08 43.32 -13.84
CA GLY A 289 46.64 44.22 -14.93
C GLY A 289 45.34 43.84 -15.56
N GLY A 290 44.34 44.61 -15.31
CA GLY A 290 43.77 45.71 -16.03
C GLY A 290 42.44 45.28 -16.63
N ASP A 291 41.42 45.83 -16.16
CA ASP A 291 40.71 47.04 -16.56
C ASP A 291 39.74 46.87 -17.74
N GLY A 292 38.55 47.37 -17.56
CA GLY A 292 37.80 48.06 -18.60
C GLY A 292 36.52 47.49 -19.15
N GLY A 293 35.44 48.15 -18.81
CA GLY A 293 34.41 48.54 -19.78
C GLY A 293 33.11 47.75 -19.76
N THR A 294 32.15 48.22 -19.03
CA THR A 294 30.99 49.05 -19.42
C THR A 294 30.18 48.63 -20.63
N GLU A 295 28.93 48.61 -20.32
CA GLU A 295 27.74 49.16 -20.99
C GLU A 295 26.80 48.28 -21.81
N ARG A 296 25.58 48.36 -21.30
CA ARG A 296 24.26 48.68 -21.92
C ARG A 296 23.58 47.64 -22.83
N ALA A 297 22.44 47.30 -22.38
CA ALA A 297 21.09 47.81 -22.68
C ALA A 297 20.38 47.19 -23.90
N GLY A 298 19.15 46.88 -23.68
CA GLY A 298 18.09 46.90 -24.73
C GLY A 298 17.55 45.54 -25.09
N GLY A 299 16.33 45.28 -24.68
CA GLY A 299 15.17 45.52 -25.49
C GLY A 299 14.47 44.24 -25.84
N ASP A 300 13.32 44.12 -25.28
CA ASP A 300 12.05 44.01 -25.98
C ASP A 300 11.65 42.67 -26.64
N GLY A 301 10.48 42.25 -26.26
CA GLY A 301 9.40 41.90 -27.18
C GLY A 301 9.28 40.44 -27.57
N GLY A 302 8.16 39.83 -27.23
CA GLY A 302 7.56 38.92 -28.14
C GLY A 302 6.91 37.68 -27.53
N THR A 303 5.64 37.83 -27.24
CA THR A 303 4.54 36.95 -27.64
C THR A 303 4.71 35.44 -27.47
N GLY A 304 3.81 34.89 -26.68
CA GLY A 304 3.51 33.46 -26.64
C GLY A 304 3.01 32.89 -27.98
N PRO A 305 2.81 31.64 -28.01
CA PRO A 305 1.52 31.20 -28.54
C PRO A 305 0.72 30.31 -27.59
N GLU A 306 -0.55 30.59 -27.71
CA GLU A 306 -1.71 29.83 -27.30
C GLU A 306 -1.71 28.41 -27.84
N ASP A 307 -2.36 27.56 -27.03
CA ASP A 307 -3.48 26.72 -27.46
C ASP A 307 -3.19 25.38 -28.14
N ALA A 308 -3.94 24.47 -27.68
CA ALA A 308 -4.65 23.36 -28.31
C ALA A 308 -4.27 22.00 -27.69
N SER A 309 -5.12 21.36 -27.06
CA SER A 309 -6.27 20.61 -27.44
C SER A 309 -6.62 19.58 -26.34
N ALA A 310 -7.71 19.85 -25.70
CA ALA A 310 -8.43 18.85 -24.91
C ALA A 310 -9.07 17.85 -25.89
N VAL A 311 -8.76 16.58 -25.73
CA VAL A 311 -9.46 15.47 -26.39
C VAL A 311 -10.61 15.04 -25.47
N PRO A 312 -11.85 15.00 -25.93
CA PRO A 312 -12.98 14.57 -25.11
C PRO A 312 -13.01 13.04 -24.97
N VAL A 313 -13.22 12.58 -23.74
CA VAL A 313 -13.49 11.18 -23.40
C VAL A 313 -14.94 10.86 -23.78
N PRO A 314 -15.23 9.74 -24.47
CA PRO A 314 -16.59 9.37 -24.80
C PRO A 314 -17.34 8.77 -23.59
N VAL A 315 -18.53 9.29 -23.37
CA VAL A 315 -19.53 8.78 -22.41
C VAL A 315 -20.17 7.53 -23.00
N PRO A 316 -20.30 6.41 -22.31
CA PRO A 316 -21.05 5.26 -22.83
C PRO A 316 -22.55 5.49 -22.72
N ALA A 317 -23.25 5.23 -23.83
CA ALA A 317 -24.69 5.36 -23.99
C ALA A 317 -25.47 4.43 -23.06
N GLY A 318 -26.54 4.95 -22.48
CA GLY A 318 -27.46 4.24 -21.61
C GLY A 318 -28.19 3.09 -22.28
N SER A 319 -28.36 2.00 -21.56
CA SER A 319 -29.24 0.87 -21.93
C SER A 319 -30.71 1.21 -21.65
N PRO A 320 -31.66 0.72 -22.43
CA PRO A 320 -33.06 1.13 -22.37
C PRO A 320 -33.82 0.46 -21.21
N VAL A 321 -34.65 1.27 -20.58
CA VAL A 321 -35.67 0.88 -19.61
C VAL A 321 -36.70 -0.03 -20.28
N ALA A 322 -36.87 -1.23 -19.77
CA ALA A 322 -37.98 -2.11 -20.14
C ALA A 322 -39.24 -1.68 -19.42
N GLN A 323 -40.21 -1.21 -20.22
CA GLN A 323 -41.57 -0.90 -19.80
C GLN A 323 -42.34 -2.18 -19.45
N GLY A 324 -43.28 -1.99 -18.52
CA GLY A 324 -44.09 -2.99 -17.86
C GLY A 324 -44.94 -3.89 -18.77
N ARG A 325 -45.35 -4.98 -18.17
CA ARG A 325 -46.56 -5.74 -18.51
C ARG A 325 -47.36 -5.96 -17.24
N GLU A 326 -48.46 -5.23 -17.15
CA GLU A 326 -49.65 -5.66 -16.43
C GLU A 326 -50.19 -6.93 -17.07
N VAL A 327 -50.51 -7.90 -16.27
CA VAL A 327 -51.53 -8.91 -16.56
C VAL A 327 -52.19 -9.37 -15.25
N LYS A 328 -53.48 -9.04 -15.17
CA LYS A 328 -54.59 -9.66 -14.44
C LYS A 328 -54.29 -10.56 -13.25
#